data_c012214248f5fc8244277b8d018414f9
#
_entry.id   c012214248f5fc8244277b8d018414f9
#
_cell.length_a   1.000
_cell.length_b   1.000
_cell.length_c   1.000
_cell.angle_alpha   90.00
_cell.angle_beta   90.00
_cell.angle_gamma   90.00
#
_symmetry.space_group_name_H-M   'P 1'
#
loop_
_entity.id
_entity.type
_entity.pdbx_description
1 polymer ?
#
loop_
_entity_poly.entity_id
_entity_poly.type
_entity_poly.pdbx_seq_one_letter_code
_entity_poly.pdbx_strand_id
1 'polypeptide(L)'
;METKTAAMSDATVRQMISLLKDPVFCGLRVLADERPLTREEFEMLAMPEGVSREQAWDILNALRRQTAVELPFRDGEGRRGWYYPTRSIVANLDDIDKRCHAGSWLDLAVRSRNATFFLVEAHVDEAVATLKEDGLSIGYEKAREVLLSERDPETSEERLLLNWHRTAWHLEELAGRPCTPEIVLEVYERVSRGVERQVTRSSRQGSRLWKRKPLDRSAALALVSKIIEENSETYAEHPLLLALGVRHLFMSVHPLPDWNGAVCSLMMKLLFRKTERPVLAYVPIVKPMGAWESGILRPPAVMSLVKDAAVLVDGEVDYTIHIDVATGLVRKKLDEVEAELKRMLKRDEAFVRALRNDVDVNHRQRSVLQMALSNPEAVFRIESHQKTHKVAYATARADLYGLVDLGFLKCVRTKRAFEFPVTPGLRQLLTRS
;
A
#
# COMPACT_ATOMS: atom_id res chain seq x y z
N MET A 1 -8.57 6.55 -41.81
CA MET A 1 -9.88 7.25 -41.81
C MET A 1 -9.64 8.59 -41.15
N GLU A 2 -9.57 9.64 -41.94
CA GLU A 2 -9.44 11.01 -41.48
C GLU A 2 -10.73 11.41 -40.75
N THR A 3 -10.63 11.64 -39.45
CA THR A 3 -11.69 12.27 -38.66
C THR A 3 -11.82 13.73 -39.15
N LYS A 4 -12.80 14.01 -39.97
CA LYS A 4 -13.24 15.38 -40.31
C LYS A 4 -13.66 16.05 -39.00
N THR A 5 -12.78 16.89 -38.45
CA THR A 5 -13.14 17.86 -37.42
C THR A 5 -14.16 18.81 -38.05
N ALA A 6 -15.44 18.62 -37.74
CA ALA A 6 -16.48 19.55 -38.18
C ALA A 6 -16.17 20.92 -37.56
N ALA A 7 -15.95 21.92 -38.40
CA ALA A 7 -15.73 23.29 -37.93
C ALA A 7 -16.98 23.75 -37.16
N MET A 8 -16.78 24.13 -35.89
CA MET A 8 -17.85 24.67 -35.05
C MET A 8 -18.42 25.94 -35.69
N SER A 9 -19.72 26.11 -35.64
CA SER A 9 -20.36 27.34 -36.15
C SER A 9 -19.95 28.56 -35.32
N ASP A 10 -19.85 29.75 -35.94
CA ASP A 10 -19.53 30.99 -35.22
C ASP A 10 -20.49 31.27 -34.04
N ALA A 11 -21.74 30.85 -34.16
CA ALA A 11 -22.73 30.96 -33.07
C ALA A 11 -22.37 30.07 -31.89
N THR A 12 -21.95 28.83 -32.13
CA THR A 12 -21.51 27.89 -31.09
C THR A 12 -20.25 28.39 -30.36
N VAL A 13 -19.29 28.94 -31.12
CA VAL A 13 -18.07 29.53 -30.55
C VAL A 13 -18.39 30.75 -29.65
N ARG A 14 -19.29 31.66 -30.09
CA ARG A 14 -19.71 32.79 -29.28
C ARG A 14 -20.43 32.36 -28.02
N GLN A 15 -21.30 31.36 -28.09
CA GLN A 15 -22.02 30.85 -26.92
C GLN A 15 -21.00 30.22 -25.89
N MET A 16 -20.00 29.48 -26.37
CA MET A 16 -18.95 28.90 -25.56
C MET A 16 -18.10 29.99 -24.89
N ILE A 17 -17.71 31.05 -25.61
CA ILE A 17 -16.98 32.17 -25.03
C ILE A 17 -17.82 32.89 -23.97
N SER A 18 -19.12 33.07 -24.20
CA SER A 18 -20.02 33.66 -23.22
C SER A 18 -20.11 32.85 -21.94
N LEU A 19 -20.25 31.51 -22.09
CA LEU A 19 -20.27 30.57 -20.96
C LEU A 19 -18.97 30.62 -20.16
N LEU A 20 -17.81 30.64 -20.81
CA LEU A 20 -16.50 30.69 -20.14
C LEU A 20 -16.28 31.98 -19.33
N LYS A 21 -17.07 33.03 -19.59
CA LYS A 21 -17.07 34.31 -18.83
C LYS A 21 -18.17 34.38 -17.79
N ASP A 22 -19.13 33.47 -17.79
CA ASP A 22 -20.23 33.44 -16.84
C ASP A 22 -19.70 33.17 -15.41
N PRO A 23 -20.08 34.01 -14.40
CA PRO A 23 -19.59 33.87 -13.05
C PRO A 23 -19.96 32.52 -12.39
N VAL A 24 -21.14 31.95 -12.71
CA VAL A 24 -21.58 30.65 -12.18
C VAL A 24 -20.74 29.55 -12.76
N PHE A 25 -20.51 29.58 -14.09
CA PHE A 25 -19.63 28.58 -14.73
C PHE A 25 -18.17 28.69 -14.28
N CYS A 26 -17.66 29.91 -14.06
CA CYS A 26 -16.35 30.11 -13.47
C CYS A 26 -16.25 29.48 -12.06
N GLY A 27 -17.31 29.62 -11.25
CA GLY A 27 -17.40 28.96 -9.95
C GLY A 27 -17.36 27.43 -10.05
N LEU A 28 -18.07 26.83 -11.02
CA LEU A 28 -18.05 25.40 -11.28
C LEU A 28 -16.64 24.92 -11.68
N ARG A 29 -15.92 25.67 -12.51
CA ARG A 29 -14.55 25.38 -12.91
C ARG A 29 -13.60 25.40 -11.70
N VAL A 30 -13.66 26.47 -10.91
CA VAL A 30 -12.84 26.57 -9.69
C VAL A 30 -13.08 25.39 -8.76
N LEU A 31 -14.33 24.97 -8.56
CA LEU A 31 -14.66 23.82 -7.74
C LEU A 31 -14.10 22.50 -8.32
N ALA A 32 -14.20 22.33 -9.65
CA ALA A 32 -13.65 21.15 -10.35
C ALA A 32 -12.12 21.15 -10.40
N ASP A 33 -11.47 22.31 -10.32
CA ASP A 33 -10.01 22.44 -10.20
C ASP A 33 -9.53 22.11 -8.77
N GLU A 34 -10.34 22.42 -7.76
CA GLU A 34 -10.00 22.12 -6.36
C GLU A 34 -10.05 20.60 -6.08
N ARG A 35 -11.12 19.94 -6.53
CA ARG A 35 -11.35 18.52 -6.29
C ARG A 35 -12.20 17.89 -7.40
N PRO A 36 -12.17 16.54 -7.55
CA PRO A 36 -13.10 15.87 -8.45
C PRO A 36 -14.55 16.14 -8.07
N LEU A 37 -15.41 16.24 -9.08
CA LEU A 37 -16.87 16.33 -8.95
C LEU A 37 -17.51 15.07 -9.51
N THR A 38 -18.44 14.48 -8.77
CA THR A 38 -19.31 13.44 -9.32
C THR A 38 -20.44 14.07 -10.14
N ARG A 39 -21.06 13.27 -11.02
CA ARG A 39 -22.21 13.73 -11.81
C ARG A 39 -23.35 14.17 -10.91
N GLU A 40 -23.64 13.42 -9.86
CA GLU A 40 -24.70 13.74 -8.90
C GLU A 40 -24.43 15.05 -8.15
N GLU A 41 -23.18 15.26 -7.68
CA GLU A 41 -22.81 16.55 -7.06
C GLU A 41 -23.00 17.70 -8.04
N PHE A 42 -22.56 17.53 -9.30
CA PHE A 42 -22.70 18.54 -10.31
C PHE A 42 -24.19 18.87 -10.59
N GLU A 43 -25.06 17.87 -10.58
CA GLU A 43 -26.52 18.07 -10.77
C GLU A 43 -27.17 18.90 -9.66
N MET A 44 -26.58 18.97 -8.48
CA MET A 44 -27.08 19.77 -7.37
C MET A 44 -26.56 21.21 -7.36
N LEU A 45 -25.60 21.56 -8.23
CA LEU A 45 -25.01 22.88 -8.28
C LEU A 45 -25.86 23.86 -9.11
N ALA A 46 -25.66 25.17 -8.87
CA ALA A 46 -26.26 26.22 -9.68
C ALA A 46 -25.71 26.20 -11.11
N MET A 47 -26.58 26.50 -12.09
CA MET A 47 -26.21 26.50 -13.51
C MET A 47 -26.33 27.91 -14.10
N PRO A 48 -25.51 28.24 -15.13
CA PRO A 48 -25.65 29.47 -15.89
C PRO A 48 -27.01 29.56 -16.61
N GLU A 49 -27.53 30.77 -16.78
CA GLU A 49 -28.76 30.95 -17.52
C GLU A 49 -28.64 30.51 -19.01
N GLY A 50 -29.66 29.83 -19.51
CA GLY A 50 -29.71 29.41 -20.92
C GLY A 50 -28.77 28.25 -21.28
N VAL A 51 -28.14 27.61 -20.33
CA VAL A 51 -27.27 26.43 -20.53
C VAL A 51 -27.84 25.23 -19.81
N SER A 52 -28.01 24.11 -20.52
CA SER A 52 -28.43 22.87 -19.90
C SER A 52 -27.31 22.30 -19.01
N ARG A 53 -27.69 21.51 -17.97
CA ARG A 53 -26.72 20.81 -17.11
C ARG A 53 -25.81 19.90 -17.90
N GLU A 54 -26.34 19.23 -18.89
CA GLU A 54 -25.59 18.34 -19.77
C GLU A 54 -24.54 19.09 -20.59
N GLN A 55 -24.93 20.20 -21.23
CA GLN A 55 -23.98 21.06 -21.96
C GLN A 55 -22.88 21.62 -21.04
N ALA A 56 -23.23 22.10 -19.86
CA ALA A 56 -22.25 22.63 -18.91
C ALA A 56 -21.26 21.53 -18.45
N TRP A 57 -21.75 20.31 -18.22
CA TRP A 57 -20.94 19.16 -17.85
C TRP A 57 -19.98 18.74 -18.97
N ASP A 58 -20.48 18.65 -20.21
CA ASP A 58 -19.68 18.26 -21.37
C ASP A 58 -18.56 19.29 -21.63
N ILE A 59 -18.89 20.58 -21.55
CA ILE A 59 -17.88 21.65 -21.71
C ILE A 59 -16.85 21.59 -20.57
N LEU A 60 -17.28 21.38 -19.34
CA LEU A 60 -16.35 21.25 -18.19
C LEU A 60 -15.40 20.06 -18.39
N ASN A 61 -15.92 18.91 -18.81
CA ASN A 61 -15.11 17.73 -19.08
C ASN A 61 -14.17 17.92 -20.27
N ALA A 62 -14.63 18.56 -21.35
CA ALA A 62 -13.77 18.88 -22.48
C ALA A 62 -12.60 19.81 -22.09
N LEU A 63 -12.83 20.78 -21.20
CA LEU A 63 -11.78 21.65 -20.68
C LEU A 63 -10.79 20.89 -19.80
N ARG A 64 -11.29 20.03 -18.93
CA ARG A 64 -10.45 19.18 -18.07
C ARG A 64 -9.60 18.22 -18.93
N ARG A 65 -10.18 17.65 -19.98
CA ARG A 65 -9.46 16.72 -20.86
C ARG A 65 -8.29 17.38 -21.61
N GLN A 66 -8.37 18.65 -21.93
CA GLN A 66 -7.29 19.38 -22.62
C GLN A 66 -6.00 19.49 -21.80
N THR A 67 -6.10 19.52 -20.49
CA THR A 67 -4.96 19.61 -19.56
C THR A 67 -4.79 18.36 -18.70
N ALA A 68 -5.52 17.30 -19.04
CA ALA A 68 -5.44 16.03 -18.38
C ALA A 68 -4.11 15.31 -18.66
N VAL A 69 -3.70 14.52 -17.72
CA VAL A 69 -2.53 13.65 -17.81
C VAL A 69 -2.99 12.27 -18.31
N GLU A 70 -2.35 11.77 -19.36
CA GLU A 70 -2.64 10.43 -19.86
C GLU A 70 -1.97 9.40 -18.95
N LEU A 71 -2.71 8.34 -18.63
CA LEU A 71 -2.17 7.23 -17.86
C LEU A 71 -1.45 6.24 -18.81
N PRO A 72 -0.36 5.61 -18.33
CA PRO A 72 0.47 4.73 -19.16
C PRO A 72 -0.18 3.37 -19.47
N PHE A 73 -1.41 3.17 -19.04
CA PHE A 73 -2.12 1.91 -19.24
C PHE A 73 -3.48 2.12 -19.90
N ARG A 74 -3.97 1.06 -20.49
CA ARG A 74 -5.31 1.00 -21.04
C ARG A 74 -6.17 0.11 -20.16
N ASP A 75 -7.46 0.41 -20.15
CA ASP A 75 -8.39 -0.46 -19.47
C ASP A 75 -8.53 -1.81 -20.20
N GLY A 76 -9.40 -2.60 -19.64
CA GLY A 76 -9.67 -3.89 -20.13
C GLY A 76 -10.28 -3.96 -21.51
N GLU A 77 -10.83 -2.94 -22.08
CA GLU A 77 -11.37 -2.84 -23.43
C GLU A 77 -10.42 -2.14 -24.40
N GLY A 78 -9.19 -1.82 -23.93
CA GLY A 78 -8.17 -1.14 -24.72
C GLY A 78 -8.35 0.38 -24.78
N ARG A 79 -9.26 0.95 -23.97
CA ARG A 79 -9.51 2.39 -23.93
C ARG A 79 -8.39 3.10 -23.16
N ARG A 80 -8.04 4.32 -23.59
CA ARG A 80 -7.06 5.16 -22.90
C ARG A 80 -7.62 5.61 -21.57
N GLY A 81 -6.76 5.67 -20.54
CA GLY A 81 -7.06 6.26 -19.28
C GLY A 81 -6.40 7.63 -19.13
N TRP A 82 -7.06 8.54 -18.42
CA TRP A 82 -6.51 9.84 -18.07
C TRP A 82 -7.04 10.30 -16.72
N TYR A 83 -6.40 11.31 -16.15
CA TYR A 83 -6.92 12.00 -14.98
C TYR A 83 -6.66 13.50 -15.10
N TYR A 84 -7.51 14.30 -14.48
CA TYR A 84 -7.31 15.72 -14.33
C TYR A 84 -6.58 16.01 -13.02
N PRO A 85 -5.41 16.69 -13.04
CA PRO A 85 -4.61 16.94 -11.83
C PRO A 85 -5.25 18.07 -10.99
N THR A 86 -6.31 17.73 -10.26
CA THR A 86 -6.94 18.68 -9.33
C THR A 86 -5.95 19.09 -8.25
N ARG A 87 -6.21 20.23 -7.58
CA ARG A 87 -5.36 20.71 -6.50
C ARG A 87 -5.27 19.71 -5.35
N SER A 88 -6.35 18.97 -5.06
CA SER A 88 -6.34 17.92 -4.05
C SER A 88 -5.37 16.78 -4.42
N ILE A 89 -5.40 16.32 -5.66
CA ILE A 89 -4.48 15.27 -6.15
C ILE A 89 -3.04 15.76 -6.08
N VAL A 90 -2.76 16.95 -6.62
CA VAL A 90 -1.41 17.53 -6.62
C VAL A 90 -0.89 17.69 -5.19
N ALA A 91 -1.71 18.25 -4.28
CA ALA A 91 -1.33 18.41 -2.89
C ALA A 91 -1.07 17.07 -2.18
N ASN A 92 -1.86 16.03 -2.47
CA ASN A 92 -1.65 14.70 -1.92
C ASN A 92 -0.33 14.09 -2.43
N LEU A 93 -0.06 14.18 -3.74
CA LEU A 93 1.17 13.66 -4.35
C LEU A 93 2.41 14.40 -3.83
N ASP A 94 2.36 15.72 -3.73
CA ASP A 94 3.42 16.55 -3.17
C ASP A 94 3.75 16.18 -1.71
N ASP A 95 2.71 15.96 -0.88
CA ASP A 95 2.91 15.55 0.52
C ASP A 95 3.52 14.15 0.61
N ILE A 96 3.04 13.22 -0.21
CA ILE A 96 3.59 11.87 -0.30
C ILE A 96 5.06 11.92 -0.74
N ASP A 97 5.39 12.73 -1.75
CA ASP A 97 6.76 12.90 -2.24
C ASP A 97 7.71 13.40 -1.18
N LYS A 98 7.34 14.49 -0.50
CA LYS A 98 8.14 15.09 0.58
C LYS A 98 8.44 14.14 1.71
N ARG A 99 7.51 13.22 2.00
CA ARG A 99 7.62 12.29 3.11
C ARG A 99 8.28 10.97 2.74
N CYS A 100 8.15 10.54 1.48
CA CYS A 100 8.53 9.20 1.03
C CYS A 100 9.84 9.12 0.26
N HIS A 101 10.48 10.27 -0.10
CA HIS A 101 11.74 10.23 -0.85
C HIS A 101 12.89 9.61 -0.04
N ALA A 102 13.88 9.10 -0.75
CA ALA A 102 15.11 8.58 -0.15
C ALA A 102 15.81 9.67 0.70
N GLY A 103 16.20 9.32 1.92
CA GLY A 103 16.78 10.25 2.89
C GLY A 103 15.78 11.11 3.67
N SER A 104 14.47 10.98 3.44
CA SER A 104 13.46 11.61 4.28
C SER A 104 13.51 11.07 5.72
N TRP A 105 12.90 11.81 6.64
CA TRP A 105 12.80 11.33 8.03
C TRP A 105 12.13 9.94 8.12
N LEU A 106 11.06 9.71 7.34
CA LEU A 106 10.40 8.40 7.30
C LEU A 106 11.30 7.31 6.73
N ASP A 107 12.08 7.60 5.68
CA ASP A 107 13.03 6.63 5.13
C ASP A 107 14.09 6.22 6.16
N LEU A 108 14.66 7.19 6.86
CA LEU A 108 15.61 6.93 7.92
C LEU A 108 14.98 6.18 9.10
N ALA A 109 13.75 6.53 9.47
CA ALA A 109 13.03 5.89 10.56
C ALA A 109 12.69 4.43 10.25
N VAL A 110 12.16 4.10 9.07
CA VAL A 110 11.80 2.72 8.68
C VAL A 110 13.03 1.83 8.47
N ARG A 111 14.18 2.40 8.13
CA ARG A 111 15.46 1.66 8.00
C ARG A 111 16.18 1.49 9.32
N SER A 112 15.72 2.14 10.39
CA SER A 112 16.34 2.00 11.71
C SER A 112 16.13 0.59 12.26
N ARG A 113 17.08 0.09 13.06
CA ARG A 113 16.97 -1.21 13.72
C ARG A 113 15.74 -1.31 14.64
N ASN A 114 15.29 -0.18 15.15
CA ASN A 114 14.15 -0.10 16.05
C ASN A 114 12.81 -0.24 15.32
N ALA A 115 12.78 -0.03 14.00
CA ALA A 115 11.55 -0.15 13.20
C ALA A 115 11.17 -1.60 12.85
N THR A 116 12.00 -2.61 13.15
CA THR A 116 11.76 -4.01 12.74
C THR A 116 10.37 -4.50 13.16
N PHE A 117 9.96 -4.23 14.39
CA PHE A 117 8.64 -4.61 14.88
C PHE A 117 7.51 -3.87 14.13
N PHE A 118 7.66 -2.58 13.92
CA PHE A 118 6.72 -1.78 13.12
C PHE A 118 6.59 -2.35 11.70
N LEU A 119 7.71 -2.74 11.08
CA LEU A 119 7.69 -3.34 9.74
C LEU A 119 6.94 -4.67 9.71
N VAL A 120 7.07 -5.48 10.75
CA VAL A 120 6.28 -6.73 10.88
C VAL A 120 4.80 -6.41 11.00
N GLU A 121 4.39 -5.46 11.84
CA GLU A 121 2.97 -5.06 11.98
C GLU A 121 2.41 -4.49 10.65
N ALA A 122 3.19 -3.67 9.94
CA ALA A 122 2.81 -3.17 8.61
C ALA A 122 2.68 -4.31 7.58
N HIS A 123 3.54 -5.32 7.67
CA HIS A 123 3.44 -6.53 6.84
C HIS A 123 2.23 -7.39 7.20
N VAL A 124 1.88 -7.53 8.49
CA VAL A 124 0.64 -8.21 8.92
C VAL A 124 -0.58 -7.54 8.31
N ASP A 125 -0.67 -6.20 8.44
CA ASP A 125 -1.78 -5.41 7.90
C ASP A 125 -1.96 -5.61 6.39
N GLU A 126 -0.85 -5.53 5.65
CA GLU A 126 -0.86 -5.65 4.19
C GLU A 126 -1.13 -7.09 3.75
N ALA A 127 -0.48 -8.08 4.38
CA ALA A 127 -0.62 -9.48 4.00
C ALA A 127 -2.04 -9.99 4.26
N VAL A 128 -2.63 -9.68 5.41
CA VAL A 128 -4.03 -10.08 5.72
C VAL A 128 -5.01 -9.50 4.70
N ALA A 129 -4.84 -8.22 4.33
CA ALA A 129 -5.67 -7.59 3.31
C ALA A 129 -5.50 -8.24 1.94
N THR A 130 -4.25 -8.51 1.57
CA THR A 130 -3.85 -9.12 0.29
C THR A 130 -4.37 -10.56 0.16
N LEU A 131 -4.23 -11.38 1.21
CA LEU A 131 -4.74 -12.75 1.21
C LEU A 131 -6.27 -12.78 1.09
N LYS A 132 -6.95 -11.80 1.69
CA LYS A 132 -8.40 -11.65 1.56
C LYS A 132 -8.83 -11.38 0.12
N GLU A 133 -8.08 -10.60 -0.64
CA GLU A 133 -8.32 -10.39 -2.08
C GLU A 133 -8.21 -11.69 -2.89
N ASP A 134 -7.31 -12.58 -2.49
CA ASP A 134 -7.14 -13.91 -3.09
C ASP A 134 -8.15 -14.95 -2.55
N GLY A 135 -9.13 -14.52 -1.73
CA GLY A 135 -10.19 -15.36 -1.21
C GLY A 135 -9.81 -16.17 0.02
N LEU A 136 -8.65 -15.90 0.62
CA LEU A 136 -8.21 -16.53 1.86
C LEU A 136 -8.54 -15.64 3.07
N SER A 137 -8.68 -16.27 4.24
CA SER A 137 -8.97 -15.56 5.47
C SER A 137 -8.07 -16.07 6.58
N ILE A 138 -7.21 -15.16 7.07
CA ILE A 138 -6.44 -15.37 8.29
C ILE A 138 -6.72 -14.20 9.22
N GLY A 139 -7.01 -14.48 10.50
CA GLY A 139 -7.23 -13.44 11.50
C GLY A 139 -5.93 -12.67 11.78
N TYR A 140 -6.05 -11.37 12.09
CA TYR A 140 -4.91 -10.49 12.34
C TYR A 140 -3.96 -11.04 13.43
N GLU A 141 -4.50 -11.43 14.59
CA GLU A 141 -3.69 -11.97 15.69
C GLU A 141 -2.98 -13.27 15.30
N LYS A 142 -3.64 -14.12 14.52
CA LYS A 142 -3.04 -15.36 14.03
C LYS A 142 -1.94 -15.08 13.01
N ALA A 143 -2.16 -14.15 12.09
CA ALA A 143 -1.14 -13.71 11.14
C ALA A 143 0.09 -13.13 11.86
N ARG A 144 -0.14 -12.30 12.86
CA ARG A 144 0.89 -11.71 13.71
C ARG A 144 1.68 -12.78 14.46
N GLU A 145 1.00 -13.73 15.10
CA GLU A 145 1.62 -14.87 15.78
C GLU A 145 2.53 -15.64 14.80
N VAL A 146 2.01 -15.98 13.61
CA VAL A 146 2.75 -16.74 12.59
C VAL A 146 4.01 -16.00 12.12
N LEU A 147 3.92 -14.68 11.89
CA LEU A 147 5.08 -13.89 11.43
C LEU A 147 6.12 -13.65 12.52
N LEU A 148 5.72 -13.60 13.80
CA LEU A 148 6.62 -13.40 14.93
C LEU A 148 7.16 -14.71 15.53
N SER A 149 6.53 -15.87 15.21
CA SER A 149 6.98 -17.17 15.69
C SER A 149 8.01 -17.77 14.73
N GLU A 150 8.94 -18.56 15.27
CA GLU A 150 9.89 -19.34 14.47
C GLU A 150 9.34 -20.74 14.10
N ARG A 151 8.01 -20.96 14.27
CA ARG A 151 7.40 -22.26 13.99
C ARG A 151 7.15 -22.46 12.50
N ASP A 152 7.11 -23.72 12.09
CA ASP A 152 6.68 -24.08 10.74
C ASP A 152 5.18 -23.80 10.54
N PRO A 153 4.76 -23.40 9.34
CA PRO A 153 3.36 -23.16 9.02
C PRO A 153 2.57 -24.47 9.06
N GLU A 154 1.40 -24.42 9.69
CA GLU A 154 0.52 -25.57 9.86
C GLU A 154 -0.54 -25.66 8.75
N THR A 155 -0.91 -24.53 8.15
CA THR A 155 -1.92 -24.46 7.08
C THR A 155 -1.35 -23.82 5.81
N SER A 156 -2.08 -23.97 4.70
CA SER A 156 -1.72 -23.35 3.42
C SER A 156 -1.76 -21.82 3.51
N GLU A 157 -2.71 -21.26 4.27
CA GLU A 157 -2.82 -19.82 4.52
C GLU A 157 -1.62 -19.28 5.28
N GLU A 158 -1.18 -19.99 6.33
CA GLU A 158 0.01 -19.62 7.09
C GLU A 158 1.27 -19.71 6.22
N ARG A 159 1.36 -20.75 5.37
CA ARG A 159 2.47 -20.91 4.43
C ARG A 159 2.52 -19.79 3.40
N LEU A 160 1.38 -19.43 2.81
CA LEU A 160 1.28 -18.33 1.87
C LEU A 160 1.68 -17.01 2.52
N LEU A 161 1.17 -16.75 3.74
CA LEU A 161 1.51 -15.59 4.54
C LEU A 161 3.02 -15.47 4.77
N LEU A 162 3.67 -16.56 5.21
CA LEU A 162 5.12 -16.59 5.44
C LEU A 162 5.92 -16.42 4.16
N ASN A 163 5.49 -17.04 3.06
CA ASN A 163 6.13 -16.88 1.76
C ASN A 163 6.03 -15.44 1.26
N TRP A 164 4.83 -14.83 1.37
CA TRP A 164 4.62 -13.43 1.03
C TRP A 164 5.53 -12.51 1.87
N HIS A 165 5.54 -12.68 3.19
CA HIS A 165 6.37 -11.91 4.11
C HIS A 165 7.86 -12.05 3.79
N ARG A 166 8.36 -13.27 3.60
CA ARG A 166 9.76 -13.53 3.23
C ARG A 166 10.11 -12.89 1.89
N THR A 167 9.22 -12.98 0.91
CA THR A 167 9.42 -12.36 -0.40
C THR A 167 9.45 -10.83 -0.28
N ALA A 168 8.53 -10.24 0.48
CA ALA A 168 8.50 -8.79 0.73
C ALA A 168 9.79 -8.29 1.39
N TRP A 169 10.36 -9.09 2.29
CA TRP A 169 11.62 -8.75 2.99
C TRP A 169 12.85 -8.81 2.08
N HIS A 170 12.84 -9.71 1.09
CA HIS A 170 13.96 -9.92 0.15
C HIS A 170 13.75 -9.28 -1.23
N LEU A 171 12.79 -8.36 -1.38
CA LEU A 171 12.55 -7.67 -2.65
C LEU A 171 13.75 -6.85 -3.14
N GLU A 172 14.65 -6.44 -2.24
CA GLU A 172 15.87 -5.72 -2.61
C GLU A 172 16.75 -6.52 -3.59
N GLU A 173 16.76 -7.85 -3.50
CA GLU A 173 17.48 -8.73 -4.42
C GLU A 173 16.98 -8.62 -5.87
N LEU A 174 15.71 -8.23 -6.04
CA LEU A 174 15.04 -8.07 -7.33
C LEU A 174 15.05 -6.63 -7.82
N ALA A 175 15.28 -5.65 -6.93
CA ALA A 175 15.14 -4.23 -7.26
C ALA A 175 16.12 -3.76 -8.34
N GLY A 176 17.33 -4.36 -8.42
CA GLY A 176 18.32 -4.05 -9.46
C GLY A 176 18.07 -4.71 -10.82
N ARG A 177 17.06 -5.57 -10.96
CA ARG A 177 16.78 -6.33 -12.19
C ARG A 177 15.63 -5.68 -12.98
N PRO A 178 15.63 -5.73 -14.34
CA PRO A 178 14.51 -5.24 -15.14
C PRO A 178 13.21 -5.99 -14.79
N CYS A 179 12.07 -5.31 -14.85
CA CYS A 179 10.78 -5.86 -14.48
C CYS A 179 10.13 -6.63 -15.64
N THR A 180 10.65 -7.80 -15.93
CA THR A 180 10.21 -8.68 -17.01
C THR A 180 9.13 -9.67 -16.56
N PRO A 181 8.45 -10.39 -17.49
CA PRO A 181 7.53 -11.48 -17.15
C PRO A 181 8.15 -12.53 -16.21
N GLU A 182 9.44 -12.80 -16.36
CA GLU A 182 10.18 -13.77 -15.54
C GLU A 182 10.26 -13.31 -14.08
N ILE A 183 10.40 -12.01 -13.82
CA ILE A 183 10.36 -11.45 -12.44
C ILE A 183 8.97 -11.65 -11.82
N VAL A 184 7.90 -11.42 -12.57
CA VAL A 184 6.54 -11.66 -12.08
C VAL A 184 6.34 -13.14 -11.73
N LEU A 185 6.83 -14.03 -12.59
CA LEU A 185 6.78 -15.47 -12.37
C LEU A 185 7.66 -15.92 -11.20
N GLU A 186 8.86 -15.35 -11.04
CA GLU A 186 9.72 -15.60 -9.89
C GLU A 186 9.06 -15.21 -8.57
N VAL A 187 8.43 -14.03 -8.51
CA VAL A 187 7.67 -13.60 -7.34
C VAL A 187 6.51 -14.56 -7.08
N TYR A 188 5.79 -14.97 -8.12
CA TYR A 188 4.72 -15.97 -8.00
C TYR A 188 5.23 -17.31 -7.46
N GLU A 189 6.36 -17.82 -7.95
CA GLU A 189 6.95 -19.07 -7.48
C GLU A 189 7.40 -18.97 -6.01
N ARG A 190 7.99 -17.85 -5.61
CA ARG A 190 8.38 -17.62 -4.21
C ARG A 190 7.14 -17.64 -3.29
N VAL A 191 6.05 -17.00 -3.70
CA VAL A 191 4.80 -16.91 -2.93
C VAL A 191 4.08 -18.26 -2.87
N SER A 192 3.98 -18.97 -3.99
CA SER A 192 3.21 -20.22 -4.11
C SER A 192 3.95 -21.48 -3.62
N ARG A 193 5.22 -21.36 -3.24
CA ARG A 193 6.08 -22.50 -2.87
C ARG A 193 5.50 -23.34 -1.73
N GLY A 194 5.15 -24.60 -2.01
CA GLY A 194 4.60 -25.53 -1.03
C GLY A 194 3.20 -25.16 -0.53
N VAL A 195 2.51 -24.25 -1.22
CA VAL A 195 1.11 -23.95 -0.97
C VAL A 195 0.26 -24.87 -1.83
N GLU A 196 -0.60 -25.66 -1.20
CA GLU A 196 -1.57 -26.47 -1.92
C GLU A 196 -2.60 -25.58 -2.60
N ARG A 197 -2.84 -25.82 -3.90
CA ARG A 197 -3.85 -25.11 -4.66
C ARG A 197 -5.23 -25.46 -4.12
N GLN A 198 -5.83 -24.55 -3.41
CA GLN A 198 -7.26 -24.59 -3.24
C GLN A 198 -7.88 -23.99 -4.51
N VAL A 199 -8.53 -24.85 -5.31
CA VAL A 199 -9.34 -24.38 -6.44
C VAL A 199 -10.58 -23.66 -5.87
N THR A 200 -10.35 -22.48 -5.35
CA THR A 200 -11.46 -21.62 -4.88
C THR A 200 -12.15 -21.05 -6.11
N ARG A 201 -13.43 -21.38 -6.27
CA ARG A 201 -14.31 -20.79 -7.31
C ARG A 201 -14.37 -19.25 -7.23
N SER A 202 -13.84 -18.65 -6.16
CA SER A 202 -13.84 -17.19 -5.94
C SER A 202 -12.86 -16.43 -6.83
N SER A 203 -11.79 -17.06 -7.34
CA SER A 203 -10.87 -16.42 -8.28
C SER A 203 -11.50 -16.04 -9.62
N ARG A 204 -12.73 -16.54 -9.91
CA ARG A 204 -13.52 -16.18 -11.10
C ARG A 204 -14.51 -15.03 -10.86
N GLN A 205 -14.71 -14.60 -9.63
CA GLN A 205 -15.46 -13.38 -9.34
C GLN A 205 -14.49 -12.18 -9.33
N GLY A 206 -13.91 -11.91 -10.50
CA GLY A 206 -13.36 -10.60 -10.78
C GLY A 206 -14.42 -9.56 -10.37
N SER A 207 -14.01 -8.49 -9.72
CA SER A 207 -14.85 -7.37 -9.32
C SER A 207 -15.96 -7.17 -10.38
N ARG A 208 -17.22 -7.03 -9.96
CA ARG A 208 -18.37 -6.79 -10.88
C ARG A 208 -18.16 -5.57 -11.80
N LEU A 209 -17.12 -4.79 -11.56
CA LEU A 209 -16.69 -3.64 -12.34
C LEU A 209 -16.08 -4.01 -13.69
N TRP A 210 -15.59 -5.25 -13.87
CA TRP A 210 -14.79 -5.63 -15.03
C TRP A 210 -15.34 -6.91 -15.69
N LYS A 211 -16.35 -6.79 -16.52
CA LYS A 211 -16.80 -7.88 -17.40
C LYS A 211 -15.82 -8.00 -18.57
N ARG A 212 -14.92 -8.99 -18.53
CA ARG A 212 -14.01 -9.21 -19.65
C ARG A 212 -13.91 -10.65 -20.12
N LYS A 213 -13.58 -10.81 -21.42
CA LYS A 213 -12.93 -12.01 -21.92
C LYS A 213 -11.54 -12.08 -21.29
N PRO A 214 -11.18 -13.18 -20.62
CA PRO A 214 -9.83 -13.31 -20.08
C PRO A 214 -8.82 -13.21 -21.22
N LEU A 215 -7.80 -12.37 -21.05
CA LEU A 215 -6.63 -12.39 -21.92
C LEU A 215 -5.94 -13.75 -21.79
N ASP A 216 -5.29 -14.19 -22.86
CA ASP A 216 -4.34 -15.27 -22.74
C ASP A 216 -3.29 -14.92 -21.67
N ARG A 217 -2.91 -15.90 -20.86
CA ARG A 217 -2.00 -15.70 -19.72
C ARG A 217 -0.69 -15.04 -20.13
N SER A 218 -0.11 -15.50 -21.23
CA SER A 218 1.15 -14.94 -21.75
C SER A 218 0.99 -13.47 -22.14
N ALA A 219 -0.10 -13.13 -22.83
CA ALA A 219 -0.42 -11.75 -23.21
C ALA A 219 -0.69 -10.86 -21.98
N ALA A 220 -1.35 -11.40 -20.94
CA ALA A 220 -1.61 -10.67 -19.70
C ALA A 220 -0.32 -10.37 -18.92
N LEU A 221 0.58 -11.34 -18.81
CA LEU A 221 1.89 -11.17 -18.20
C LEU A 221 2.76 -10.17 -18.97
N ALA A 222 2.81 -10.31 -20.30
CA ALA A 222 3.55 -9.39 -21.14
C ALA A 222 3.03 -7.94 -21.02
N LEU A 223 1.71 -7.76 -20.94
CA LEU A 223 1.10 -6.44 -20.77
C LEU A 223 1.51 -5.81 -19.43
N VAL A 224 1.41 -6.55 -18.33
CA VAL A 224 1.79 -6.04 -17.00
C VAL A 224 3.27 -5.68 -16.95
N SER A 225 4.14 -6.58 -17.42
CA SER A 225 5.60 -6.36 -17.41
C SER A 225 5.99 -5.18 -18.29
N LYS A 226 5.43 -5.09 -19.48
CA LYS A 226 5.68 -3.99 -20.41
C LYS A 226 5.34 -2.63 -19.79
N ILE A 227 4.19 -2.53 -19.11
CA ILE A 227 3.80 -1.28 -18.46
C ILE A 227 4.76 -0.91 -17.33
N ILE A 228 5.20 -1.88 -16.54
CA ILE A 228 6.18 -1.60 -15.47
C ILE A 228 7.52 -1.21 -16.08
N GLU A 229 8.01 -1.92 -17.08
CA GLU A 229 9.31 -1.67 -17.69
C GLU A 229 9.36 -0.34 -18.44
N GLU A 230 8.41 -0.08 -19.35
CA GLU A 230 8.37 1.14 -20.15
C GLU A 230 8.18 2.41 -19.30
N ASN A 231 7.58 2.29 -18.13
CA ASN A 231 7.26 3.44 -17.29
C ASN A 231 8.14 3.57 -16.03
N SER A 232 8.92 2.54 -15.68
CA SER A 232 9.81 2.60 -14.51
C SER A 232 11.01 3.53 -14.70
N GLU A 233 11.48 3.72 -15.95
CA GLU A 233 12.64 4.54 -16.28
C GLU A 233 12.27 5.90 -16.90
N THR A 234 11.15 5.97 -17.61
CA THR A 234 10.78 7.13 -18.43
C THR A 234 9.53 7.86 -17.94
N TYR A 235 8.80 7.28 -17.00
CA TYR A 235 7.55 7.87 -16.53
C TYR A 235 7.82 9.07 -15.64
N ALA A 236 7.58 10.27 -16.20
CA ALA A 236 7.73 11.54 -15.48
C ALA A 236 6.71 11.73 -14.35
N GLU A 237 5.74 10.84 -14.25
CA GLU A 237 4.68 10.89 -13.27
C GLU A 237 5.07 10.17 -11.96
N HIS A 238 4.29 10.43 -10.95
CA HIS A 238 4.53 9.91 -9.61
C HIS A 238 4.48 8.37 -9.54
N PRO A 239 5.47 7.67 -8.91
CA PRO A 239 5.52 6.21 -8.83
C PRO A 239 4.27 5.54 -8.25
N LEU A 240 3.54 6.24 -7.37
CA LEU A 240 2.27 5.76 -6.84
C LEU A 240 1.22 5.57 -7.94
N LEU A 241 1.16 6.48 -8.91
CA LEU A 241 0.19 6.37 -10.03
C LEU A 241 0.49 5.17 -10.90
N LEU A 242 1.77 4.89 -11.15
CA LEU A 242 2.19 3.68 -11.85
C LEU A 242 1.82 2.41 -11.06
N ALA A 243 2.07 2.39 -9.74
CA ALA A 243 1.72 1.26 -8.89
C ALA A 243 0.20 1.02 -8.84
N LEU A 244 -0.61 2.07 -8.80
CA LEU A 244 -2.07 1.97 -8.89
C LEU A 244 -2.53 1.41 -10.24
N GLY A 245 -1.87 1.81 -11.32
CA GLY A 245 -2.11 1.25 -12.66
C GLY A 245 -1.77 -0.24 -12.76
N VAL A 246 -0.63 -0.65 -12.20
CA VAL A 246 -0.25 -2.06 -12.10
C VAL A 246 -1.29 -2.85 -11.31
N ARG A 247 -1.74 -2.32 -10.17
CA ARG A 247 -2.81 -2.95 -9.38
C ARG A 247 -4.09 -3.10 -10.19
N HIS A 248 -4.51 -2.02 -10.85
CA HIS A 248 -5.71 -2.04 -11.69
C HIS A 248 -5.65 -3.14 -12.75
N LEU A 249 -4.52 -3.27 -13.44
CA LEU A 249 -4.33 -4.31 -14.46
C LEU A 249 -4.32 -5.71 -13.86
N PHE A 250 -3.55 -5.95 -12.81
CA PHE A 250 -3.49 -7.26 -12.16
C PHE A 250 -4.86 -7.76 -11.73
N MET A 251 -5.64 -6.88 -11.09
CA MET A 251 -6.97 -7.22 -10.60
C MET A 251 -8.03 -7.30 -11.72
N SER A 252 -7.75 -6.72 -12.90
CA SER A 252 -8.62 -6.80 -14.07
C SER A 252 -8.37 -8.04 -14.92
N VAL A 253 -7.08 -8.33 -15.20
CA VAL A 253 -6.73 -9.38 -16.20
C VAL A 253 -6.36 -10.71 -15.56
N HIS A 254 -6.07 -10.74 -14.25
CA HIS A 254 -5.66 -11.93 -13.50
C HIS A 254 -4.59 -12.74 -14.26
N PRO A 255 -3.35 -12.20 -14.46
CA PRO A 255 -2.33 -12.81 -15.30
C PRO A 255 -1.83 -14.16 -14.76
N LEU A 256 -2.08 -14.46 -13.50
CA LEU A 256 -1.64 -15.68 -12.83
C LEU A 256 -2.83 -16.61 -12.55
N PRO A 257 -2.58 -17.91 -12.40
CA PRO A 257 -3.65 -18.88 -12.15
C PRO A 257 -4.32 -18.69 -10.78
N ASP A 258 -3.56 -18.20 -9.80
CA ASP A 258 -3.95 -17.91 -8.41
C ASP A 258 -3.03 -16.85 -7.81
N TRP A 259 -3.29 -16.41 -6.58
CA TRP A 259 -2.46 -15.48 -5.80
C TRP A 259 -2.16 -14.15 -6.50
N ASN A 260 -3.10 -13.68 -7.34
CA ASN A 260 -2.93 -12.43 -8.09
C ASN A 260 -2.82 -11.22 -7.17
N GLY A 261 -3.59 -11.15 -6.08
CA GLY A 261 -3.49 -10.11 -5.07
C GLY A 261 -2.13 -10.12 -4.36
N ALA A 262 -1.69 -11.30 -3.93
CA ALA A 262 -0.40 -11.49 -3.25
C ALA A 262 0.78 -11.06 -4.13
N VAL A 263 0.80 -11.48 -5.39
CA VAL A 263 1.86 -11.09 -6.33
C VAL A 263 1.77 -9.62 -6.70
N CYS A 264 0.56 -9.11 -6.95
CA CYS A 264 0.34 -7.70 -7.25
C CYS A 264 0.89 -6.78 -6.16
N SER A 265 0.59 -7.04 -4.90
CA SER A 265 1.08 -6.22 -3.78
C SER A 265 2.61 -6.24 -3.69
N LEU A 266 3.26 -7.37 -3.95
CA LEU A 266 4.72 -7.48 -4.00
C LEU A 266 5.32 -6.74 -5.20
N MET A 267 4.68 -6.79 -6.37
CA MET A 267 5.11 -6.05 -7.55
C MET A 267 5.01 -4.53 -7.33
N MET A 268 3.96 -4.05 -6.67
CA MET A 268 3.86 -2.65 -6.26
C MET A 268 5.00 -2.26 -5.31
N LYS A 269 5.29 -3.09 -4.31
CA LYS A 269 6.40 -2.87 -3.37
C LYS A 269 7.77 -2.90 -4.07
N LEU A 270 7.96 -3.81 -5.02
CA LEU A 270 9.17 -3.87 -5.84
C LEU A 270 9.34 -2.59 -6.66
N LEU A 271 8.27 -2.10 -7.28
CA LEU A 271 8.28 -0.85 -8.04
C LEU A 271 8.72 0.33 -7.16
N PHE A 272 8.17 0.46 -5.95
CA PHE A 272 8.57 1.54 -5.02
C PHE A 272 10.05 1.45 -4.61
N ARG A 273 10.61 0.24 -4.49
CA ARG A 273 12.04 0.06 -4.20
C ARG A 273 12.95 0.42 -5.37
N LYS A 274 12.44 0.33 -6.60
CA LYS A 274 13.15 0.74 -7.82
C LYS A 274 13.15 2.26 -8.05
N THR A 275 12.33 2.98 -7.30
CA THR A 275 12.16 4.43 -7.41
C THR A 275 12.79 5.14 -6.21
N GLU A 276 12.90 6.45 -6.29
CA GLU A 276 13.37 7.27 -5.19
C GLU A 276 12.34 7.46 -4.05
N ARG A 277 11.33 6.59 -3.98
CA ARG A 277 10.24 6.62 -2.99
C ARG A 277 10.15 5.31 -2.19
N PRO A 278 11.27 4.86 -1.59
CA PRO A 278 11.36 3.53 -0.96
C PRO A 278 10.40 3.36 0.23
N VAL A 279 10.02 4.44 0.90
CA VAL A 279 9.09 4.42 2.05
C VAL A 279 7.75 3.78 1.67
N LEU A 280 7.25 4.04 0.44
CA LEU A 280 5.97 3.48 -0.02
C LEU A 280 5.95 1.94 -0.01
N ALA A 281 7.11 1.28 -0.11
CA ALA A 281 7.19 -0.17 0.00
C ALA A 281 6.83 -0.70 1.40
N TYR A 282 6.88 0.14 2.42
CA TYR A 282 6.55 -0.19 3.81
C TYR A 282 5.14 0.26 4.22
N VAL A 283 4.47 1.04 3.40
CA VAL A 283 3.10 1.51 3.68
C VAL A 283 2.10 0.43 3.29
N PRO A 284 1.18 0.02 4.18
CA PRO A 284 0.12 -0.94 3.84
C PRO A 284 -0.97 -0.26 3.00
N ILE A 285 -0.82 -0.30 1.68
CA ILE A 285 -1.71 0.37 0.70
C ILE A 285 -2.92 -0.51 0.36
N VAL A 286 -2.76 -1.83 0.28
CA VAL A 286 -3.83 -2.75 -0.14
C VAL A 286 -5.02 -2.72 0.83
N LYS A 287 -4.75 -2.63 2.14
CA LYS A 287 -5.81 -2.62 3.16
C LYS A 287 -6.83 -1.48 2.98
N PRO A 288 -6.44 -0.19 2.91
CA PRO A 288 -7.38 0.89 2.68
C PRO A 288 -7.99 0.87 1.28
N MET A 289 -7.23 0.49 0.26
CA MET A 289 -7.73 0.38 -1.12
C MET A 289 -8.81 -0.70 -1.24
N GLY A 290 -8.55 -1.91 -0.74
CA GLY A 290 -9.53 -3.00 -0.75
C GLY A 290 -10.77 -2.70 0.10
N ALA A 291 -10.62 -1.98 1.21
CA ALA A 291 -11.76 -1.55 2.02
C ALA A 291 -12.63 -0.52 1.30
N TRP A 292 -12.03 0.38 0.53
CA TRP A 292 -12.75 1.32 -0.31
C TRP A 292 -13.41 0.63 -1.51
N GLU A 293 -12.69 -0.17 -2.27
CA GLU A 293 -13.18 -0.90 -3.43
C GLU A 293 -14.35 -1.85 -3.08
N SER A 294 -14.35 -2.42 -1.87
CA SER A 294 -15.44 -3.24 -1.35
C SER A 294 -16.60 -2.44 -0.73
N GLY A 295 -16.52 -1.11 -0.70
CA GLY A 295 -17.53 -0.23 -0.14
C GLY A 295 -17.62 -0.22 1.40
N ILE A 296 -16.64 -0.83 2.09
CA ILE A 296 -16.54 -0.82 3.56
C ILE A 296 -16.07 0.55 4.05
N LEU A 297 -15.02 1.08 3.41
CA LEU A 297 -14.51 2.42 3.67
C LEU A 297 -15.19 3.40 2.73
N ARG A 298 -15.85 4.38 3.31
CA ARG A 298 -16.52 5.43 2.57
C ARG A 298 -15.84 6.76 2.84
N PRO A 299 -15.11 7.36 1.87
CA PRO A 299 -14.61 8.73 2.01
C PRO A 299 -15.79 9.72 2.11
N PRO A 300 -15.72 10.73 2.97
CA PRO A 300 -16.88 11.60 3.28
C PRO A 300 -17.47 12.37 2.11
N ALA A 301 -16.72 12.60 1.04
CA ALA A 301 -17.13 13.46 -0.08
C ALA A 301 -17.38 12.72 -1.42
N VAL A 302 -17.04 11.43 -1.55
CA VAL A 302 -17.06 10.73 -2.85
C VAL A 302 -17.84 9.43 -2.77
N MET A 303 -18.91 9.46 -2.08
CA MET A 303 -19.47 8.34 -1.33
C MET A 303 -20.42 7.41 -1.97
N SER A 304 -20.93 7.67 -3.12
CA SER A 304 -21.95 6.79 -3.67
C SER A 304 -21.37 5.69 -4.61
N LEU A 305 -20.10 5.75 -5.03
CA LEU A 305 -19.81 5.32 -6.38
C LEU A 305 -18.43 4.70 -6.61
N VAL A 306 -18.16 3.57 -5.98
CA VAL A 306 -17.20 2.61 -6.55
C VAL A 306 -17.57 2.26 -8.01
N LYS A 307 -18.82 2.46 -8.41
CA LYS A 307 -19.27 2.25 -9.78
C LYS A 307 -18.80 3.34 -10.74
N ASP A 308 -18.58 4.56 -10.26
CA ASP A 308 -18.30 5.75 -11.08
C ASP A 308 -16.94 6.39 -10.77
N ALA A 309 -16.08 5.67 -10.06
CA ALA A 309 -14.69 6.08 -9.82
C ALA A 309 -13.86 6.14 -11.14
N ALA A 310 -14.35 5.51 -12.19
CA ALA A 310 -13.83 5.59 -13.54
C ALA A 310 -14.99 5.88 -14.48
N VAL A 311 -15.05 7.09 -15.00
CA VAL A 311 -16.16 7.58 -15.84
C VAL A 311 -15.76 7.49 -17.32
N LEU A 312 -16.66 6.97 -18.16
CA LEU A 312 -16.45 6.95 -19.59
C LEU A 312 -16.79 8.34 -20.19
N VAL A 313 -15.81 8.99 -20.78
CA VAL A 313 -15.94 10.28 -21.45
C VAL A 313 -15.39 10.13 -22.87
N ASP A 314 -16.22 10.33 -23.88
CA ASP A 314 -15.84 10.25 -25.31
C ASP A 314 -15.04 8.98 -25.70
N GLY A 315 -15.36 7.84 -25.10
CA GLY A 315 -14.70 6.57 -25.38
C GLY A 315 -13.38 6.37 -24.65
N GLU A 316 -12.97 7.28 -23.80
CA GLU A 316 -11.83 7.20 -22.88
C GLU A 316 -12.29 7.12 -21.42
N VAL A 317 -11.41 6.72 -20.52
CA VAL A 317 -11.74 6.54 -19.09
C VAL A 317 -11.12 7.63 -18.25
N ASP A 318 -11.95 8.43 -17.57
CA ASP A 318 -11.55 9.41 -16.57
C ASP A 318 -11.35 8.72 -15.21
N TYR A 319 -10.11 8.65 -14.74
CA TYR A 319 -9.72 8.09 -13.42
C TYR A 319 -9.54 9.16 -12.35
N THR A 320 -9.94 10.40 -12.58
CA THR A 320 -9.67 11.52 -11.64
C THR A 320 -10.17 11.22 -10.23
N ILE A 321 -11.41 10.75 -10.10
CA ILE A 321 -11.99 10.39 -8.78
C ILE A 321 -11.22 9.25 -8.14
N HIS A 322 -10.88 8.22 -8.91
CA HIS A 322 -10.12 7.07 -8.41
C HIS A 322 -8.75 7.50 -7.86
N ILE A 323 -8.03 8.34 -8.59
CA ILE A 323 -6.70 8.82 -8.20
C ILE A 323 -6.78 9.74 -6.98
N ASP A 324 -7.77 10.63 -6.90
CA ASP A 324 -7.97 11.50 -5.75
C ASP A 324 -8.20 10.69 -4.47
N VAL A 325 -9.11 9.73 -4.52
CA VAL A 325 -9.39 8.84 -3.38
C VAL A 325 -8.16 8.02 -3.00
N ALA A 326 -7.50 7.41 -3.98
CA ALA A 326 -6.35 6.56 -3.74
C ALA A 326 -5.18 7.34 -3.10
N THR A 327 -4.85 8.52 -3.64
CA THR A 327 -3.79 9.38 -3.09
C THR A 327 -4.14 9.88 -1.69
N GLY A 328 -5.41 10.25 -1.45
CA GLY A 328 -5.92 10.64 -0.14
C GLY A 328 -5.83 9.51 0.90
N LEU A 329 -6.15 8.27 0.51
CA LEU A 329 -6.02 7.09 1.37
C LEU A 329 -4.56 6.78 1.72
N VAL A 330 -3.66 6.86 0.75
CA VAL A 330 -2.21 6.66 0.97
C VAL A 330 -1.66 7.74 1.89
N ARG A 331 -2.01 9.00 1.67
CA ARG A 331 -1.61 10.11 2.55
C ARG A 331 -2.08 9.90 3.99
N LYS A 332 -3.36 9.56 4.18
CA LYS A 332 -3.90 9.23 5.51
C LYS A 332 -3.14 8.06 6.15
N LYS A 333 -2.82 7.03 5.38
CA LYS A 333 -2.05 5.90 5.91
C LYS A 333 -0.62 6.29 6.29
N LEU A 334 0.00 7.21 5.56
CA LEU A 334 1.28 7.79 5.95
C LEU A 334 1.21 8.56 7.27
N ASP A 335 0.11 9.28 7.55
CA ASP A 335 -0.10 9.94 8.84
C ASP A 335 -0.12 8.91 9.99
N GLU A 336 -0.81 7.80 9.80
CA GLU A 336 -0.86 6.70 10.78
C GLU A 336 0.52 6.08 11.00
N VAL A 337 1.24 5.78 9.92
CA VAL A 337 2.61 5.22 9.95
C VAL A 337 3.57 6.15 10.68
N GLU A 338 3.54 7.42 10.36
CA GLU A 338 4.41 8.43 10.98
C GLU A 338 4.11 8.61 12.47
N ALA A 339 2.84 8.66 12.83
CA ALA A 339 2.42 8.77 14.22
C ALA A 339 2.86 7.55 15.05
N GLU A 340 2.76 6.35 14.48
CA GLU A 340 3.20 5.12 15.15
C GLU A 340 4.72 5.07 15.33
N LEU A 341 5.47 5.38 14.28
CA LEU A 341 6.94 5.45 14.36
C LEU A 341 7.41 6.48 15.39
N LYS A 342 6.79 7.66 15.44
CA LYS A 342 7.09 8.69 16.45
C LYS A 342 6.79 8.20 17.88
N ARG A 343 5.68 7.48 18.07
CA ARG A 343 5.34 6.88 19.37
C ARG A 343 6.36 5.83 19.80
N MET A 344 6.78 4.98 18.87
CA MET A 344 7.79 3.95 19.13
C MET A 344 9.14 4.56 19.50
N LEU A 345 9.64 5.51 18.72
CA LEU A 345 10.91 6.18 18.97
C LEU A 345 10.92 6.89 20.34
N LYS A 346 9.83 7.57 20.71
CA LYS A 346 9.70 8.19 22.04
C LYS A 346 9.73 7.16 23.15
N ARG A 347 9.07 6.01 23.01
CA ARG A 347 9.11 4.92 23.98
C ARG A 347 10.53 4.37 24.12
N ASP A 348 11.24 4.15 23.02
CA ASP A 348 12.61 3.66 23.01
C ASP A 348 13.57 4.64 23.70
N GLU A 349 13.44 5.94 23.44
CA GLU A 349 14.24 6.98 24.09
C GLU A 349 13.97 7.06 25.59
N ALA A 350 12.71 7.02 26.01
CA ALA A 350 12.33 7.03 27.42
C ALA A 350 12.89 5.82 28.14
N PHE A 351 12.81 4.65 27.49
CA PHE A 351 13.35 3.41 28.04
C PHE A 351 14.90 3.41 28.14
N VAL A 352 15.58 3.85 27.09
CA VAL A 352 17.03 3.97 27.11
C VAL A 352 17.48 4.92 28.23
N ARG A 353 16.71 5.99 28.47
CA ARG A 353 16.97 6.90 29.60
C ARG A 353 16.77 6.21 30.98
N ALA A 354 15.65 5.50 31.15
CA ALA A 354 15.36 4.75 32.36
C ALA A 354 16.44 3.69 32.66
N LEU A 355 16.85 2.92 31.63
CA LEU A 355 17.90 1.92 31.76
C LEU A 355 19.28 2.52 32.08
N ARG A 356 19.58 3.74 31.60
CA ARG A 356 20.87 4.39 31.90
C ARG A 356 20.96 4.87 33.33
N ASN A 357 19.85 5.22 33.94
CA ASN A 357 19.80 5.84 35.25
C ASN A 357 19.63 4.84 36.39
N ASP A 358 19.00 3.69 36.15
CA ASP A 358 18.54 2.81 37.24
C ASP A 358 18.99 1.35 37.15
N VAL A 359 19.63 0.87 36.07
CA VAL A 359 19.91 -0.56 35.90
C VAL A 359 21.24 -0.83 35.20
N ASP A 360 22.09 -1.62 35.84
CA ASP A 360 23.37 -2.09 35.28
C ASP A 360 23.11 -3.29 34.35
N VAL A 361 22.89 -3.00 33.05
CA VAL A 361 22.69 -3.99 31.99
C VAL A 361 23.71 -3.83 30.87
N ASN A 362 24.30 -4.94 30.43
CA ASN A 362 25.23 -4.94 29.32
C ASN A 362 24.51 -4.69 27.96
N HIS A 363 25.30 -4.45 26.92
CA HIS A 363 24.74 -4.11 25.59
C HIS A 363 23.86 -5.23 24.99
N ARG A 364 24.12 -6.51 25.26
CA ARG A 364 23.32 -7.65 24.77
C ARG A 364 22.00 -7.76 25.53
N GLN A 365 22.03 -7.62 26.86
CA GLN A 365 20.82 -7.53 27.68
C GLN A 365 19.95 -6.35 27.27
N ARG A 366 20.57 -5.19 26.95
CA ARG A 366 19.85 -4.03 26.42
C ARG A 366 19.14 -4.32 25.11
N SER A 367 19.77 -5.09 24.22
CA SER A 367 19.14 -5.52 22.97
C SER A 367 17.91 -6.43 23.22
N VAL A 368 17.97 -7.35 24.17
CA VAL A 368 16.83 -8.17 24.59
C VAL A 368 15.69 -7.30 25.13
N LEU A 369 16.02 -6.33 25.99
CA LEU A 369 15.04 -5.41 26.54
C LEU A 369 14.41 -4.51 25.46
N GLN A 370 15.17 -4.06 24.48
CA GLN A 370 14.62 -3.32 23.34
C GLN A 370 13.64 -4.17 22.51
N MET A 371 13.98 -5.44 22.27
CA MET A 371 13.04 -6.36 21.60
C MET A 371 11.79 -6.63 22.46
N ALA A 372 11.95 -6.80 23.76
CA ALA A 372 10.84 -6.99 24.70
C ALA A 372 9.88 -5.78 24.74
N LEU A 373 10.44 -4.57 24.57
CA LEU A 373 9.67 -3.33 24.46
C LEU A 373 8.81 -3.29 23.20
N SER A 374 9.43 -3.64 22.09
CA SER A 374 8.78 -3.66 20.79
C SER A 374 7.75 -4.80 20.70
N ASN A 375 8.00 -5.92 21.39
CA ASN A 375 7.10 -7.07 21.45
C ASN A 375 6.95 -7.56 22.92
N PRO A 376 5.94 -7.08 23.66
CA PRO A 376 5.69 -7.50 25.03
C PRO A 376 5.35 -8.98 25.22
N GLU A 377 4.99 -9.68 24.15
CA GLU A 377 4.74 -11.12 24.14
C GLU A 377 5.95 -11.95 23.68
N ALA A 378 7.10 -11.29 23.47
CA ALA A 378 8.31 -11.97 23.04
C ALA A 378 8.75 -13.05 24.06
N VAL A 379 9.18 -14.17 23.53
CA VAL A 379 9.78 -15.26 24.30
C VAL A 379 11.21 -15.45 23.81
N PHE A 380 12.18 -15.24 24.69
CA PHE A 380 13.59 -15.37 24.34
C PHE A 380 14.10 -16.77 24.67
N ARG A 381 15.10 -17.24 23.91
CA ARG A 381 15.76 -18.52 24.09
C ARG A 381 17.29 -18.31 24.09
N ILE A 382 18.00 -19.11 24.87
CA ILE A 382 19.47 -19.00 25.02
C ILE A 382 20.16 -19.20 23.66
N GLU A 383 19.70 -20.18 22.86
CA GLU A 383 20.27 -20.49 21.54
C GLU A 383 20.09 -19.35 20.55
N SER A 384 18.90 -18.73 20.51
CA SER A 384 18.65 -17.57 19.65
C SER A 384 19.52 -16.38 20.05
N HIS A 385 19.61 -16.10 21.36
CA HIS A 385 20.45 -15.03 21.90
C HIS A 385 21.94 -15.27 21.60
N GLN A 386 22.41 -16.51 21.76
CA GLN A 386 23.75 -16.93 21.42
C GLN A 386 24.08 -16.66 19.95
N LYS A 387 23.21 -17.08 19.03
CA LYS A 387 23.39 -16.88 17.59
C LYS A 387 23.39 -15.40 17.22
N THR A 388 22.44 -14.65 17.73
CA THR A 388 22.28 -13.22 17.44
C THR A 388 23.52 -12.43 17.83
N HIS A 389 24.09 -12.71 19.01
CA HIS A 389 25.22 -11.96 19.55
C HIS A 389 26.59 -12.64 19.35
N LYS A 390 26.63 -13.83 18.72
CA LYS A 390 27.85 -14.61 18.45
C LYS A 390 28.70 -14.83 19.71
N VAL A 391 28.07 -15.19 20.81
CA VAL A 391 28.73 -15.41 22.12
C VAL A 391 28.67 -16.88 22.53
N ALA A 392 29.43 -17.27 23.56
CA ALA A 392 29.35 -18.60 24.15
C ALA A 392 27.98 -18.85 24.81
N TYR A 393 27.52 -20.11 24.81
CA TYR A 393 26.26 -20.49 25.45
C TYR A 393 26.17 -20.03 26.93
N ALA A 394 27.27 -20.17 27.69
CA ALA A 394 27.33 -19.73 29.07
C ALA A 394 27.09 -18.21 29.21
N THR A 395 27.64 -17.41 28.30
CA THR A 395 27.45 -15.96 28.26
C THR A 395 26.00 -15.60 27.90
N ALA A 396 25.45 -16.24 26.87
CA ALA A 396 24.05 -16.02 26.47
C ALA A 396 23.07 -16.41 27.59
N ARG A 397 23.38 -17.51 28.29
CA ARG A 397 22.61 -17.95 29.46
C ARG A 397 22.70 -16.92 30.60
N ALA A 398 23.89 -16.47 30.94
CA ALA A 398 24.11 -15.47 32.00
C ALA A 398 23.39 -14.15 31.70
N ASP A 399 23.38 -13.71 30.44
CA ASP A 399 22.67 -12.50 30.03
C ASP A 399 21.15 -12.61 30.31
N LEU A 400 20.51 -13.73 29.90
CA LEU A 400 19.06 -13.91 30.08
C LEU A 400 18.69 -14.13 31.55
N TYR A 401 19.49 -14.90 32.31
CA TYR A 401 19.24 -15.06 33.71
C TYR A 401 19.45 -13.74 34.50
N GLY A 402 20.43 -12.93 34.13
CA GLY A 402 20.58 -11.59 34.70
C GLY A 402 19.35 -10.70 34.51
N LEU A 403 18.65 -10.83 33.37
CA LEU A 403 17.37 -10.14 33.15
C LEU A 403 16.21 -10.75 33.94
N VAL A 404 16.26 -12.04 34.28
CA VAL A 404 15.33 -12.68 35.24
C VAL A 404 15.54 -12.16 36.64
N ASP A 405 16.79 -12.06 37.08
CA ASP A 405 17.15 -11.53 38.40
C ASP A 405 16.73 -10.07 38.57
N LEU A 406 16.76 -9.30 37.49
CA LEU A 406 16.24 -7.92 37.44
C LEU A 406 14.70 -7.86 37.34
N GLY A 407 14.02 -8.99 37.22
CA GLY A 407 12.56 -9.06 37.15
C GLY A 407 11.96 -8.67 35.79
N PHE A 408 12.77 -8.53 34.75
CA PHE A 408 12.30 -8.16 33.39
C PHE A 408 11.84 -9.35 32.56
N LEU A 409 12.42 -10.51 32.79
CA LEU A 409 12.03 -11.76 32.17
C LEU A 409 11.64 -12.79 33.25
N LYS A 410 10.91 -13.83 32.84
CA LYS A 410 10.60 -14.99 33.66
C LYS A 410 11.24 -16.22 33.01
N CYS A 411 11.86 -17.09 33.78
CA CYS A 411 12.35 -18.36 33.25
C CYS A 411 11.25 -19.41 33.34
N VAL A 412 10.89 -20.00 32.20
CA VAL A 412 9.93 -21.10 32.09
C VAL A 412 10.64 -22.31 31.46
N ARG A 413 10.57 -23.45 32.13
CA ARG A 413 11.14 -24.71 31.63
C ARG A 413 10.07 -25.43 30.82
N THR A 414 10.28 -25.55 29.53
CA THR A 414 9.46 -26.39 28.64
C THR A 414 10.08 -27.78 28.49
N LYS A 415 9.35 -28.70 27.85
CA LYS A 415 9.90 -30.07 27.59
C LYS A 415 11.15 -30.09 26.69
N ARG A 416 11.42 -29.00 25.96
CA ARG A 416 12.48 -28.93 24.95
C ARG A 416 13.57 -27.89 25.22
N ALA A 417 13.25 -26.81 25.98
CA ALA A 417 14.20 -25.69 26.19
C ALA A 417 13.80 -24.83 27.41
N PHE A 418 14.71 -23.95 27.80
CA PHE A 418 14.39 -22.84 28.68
C PHE A 418 13.87 -21.65 27.84
N GLU A 419 12.73 -21.13 28.22
CA GLU A 419 12.08 -20.01 27.59
C GLU A 419 12.00 -18.83 28.56
N PHE A 420 12.19 -17.61 28.04
CA PHE A 420 12.26 -16.39 28.81
C PHE A 420 11.22 -15.37 28.33
N PRO A 421 9.95 -15.52 28.70
CA PRO A 421 8.90 -14.54 28.40
C PRO A 421 9.09 -13.25 29.20
N VAL A 422 8.56 -12.15 28.65
CA VAL A 422 8.58 -10.81 29.26
C VAL A 422 7.63 -10.76 30.45
N THR A 423 8.06 -10.14 31.55
CA THR A 423 7.24 -9.99 32.76
C THR A 423 6.37 -8.73 32.73
N PRO A 424 5.27 -8.68 33.51
CA PRO A 424 4.51 -7.45 33.74
C PRO A 424 5.33 -6.32 34.37
N GLY A 425 6.40 -6.63 35.10
CA GLY A 425 7.28 -5.64 35.71
C GLY A 425 7.99 -4.76 34.68
N LEU A 426 8.46 -5.33 33.58
CA LEU A 426 9.01 -4.55 32.49
C LEU A 426 7.93 -3.64 31.86
N ARG A 427 6.69 -4.15 31.72
CA ARG A 427 5.56 -3.36 31.21
C ARG A 427 5.25 -2.15 32.12
N GLN A 428 5.32 -2.30 33.42
CA GLN A 428 5.04 -1.21 34.39
C GLN A 428 6.11 -0.10 34.35
N LEU A 429 7.38 -0.44 34.11
CA LEU A 429 8.43 0.56 33.90
C LEU A 429 8.16 1.45 32.69
N LEU A 430 7.51 0.90 31.67
CA LEU A 430 7.15 1.59 30.44
C LEU A 430 5.95 2.52 30.57
N THR A 431 5.05 2.24 31.52
CA THR A 431 3.84 3.05 31.76
C THR A 431 4.09 4.17 32.77
N ARG A 432 5.23 4.15 33.50
CA ARG A 432 5.60 5.19 34.47
C ARG A 432 6.44 6.33 33.90
N SER A 433 6.89 6.22 32.66
CA SER A 433 7.60 7.25 31.89
C SER A 433 6.69 7.88 30.84
#